data_6b543f2d744e00ee90bb225441943cd7
#
_entry.id   6b543f2d744e00ee90bb225441943cd7
#
_cell.length_a   1.000
_cell.length_b   1.000
_cell.length_c   1.000
_cell.angle_alpha   90.00
_cell.angle_beta   90.00
_cell.angle_gamma   90.00
#
_symmetry.space_group_name_H-M   'P 1'
#
loop_
_entity.id
_entity.type
_entity.pdbx_description
1 polymer ?
#
loop_
_entity_poly.entity_id
_entity_poly.type
_entity_poly.pdbx_seq_one_letter_code
_entity_poly.pdbx_strand_id
1 'polypeptide(L)'
;MQTAEAIKRVASECVQDLAADGVVYAEVRYAPEQHLTEGLSLDQVVDAVREGFEHGMSVATKPIVARQLLTAMRHQARSMEIAELSVAYRDAGVVGFDIAGAEAGYPPTRHLDAFEYLQRENAHFTIHAGEAFGLPSIWQAIQWCGADRLGHGVRIIDDINHDRDLGAGGKVELGRLAAYVRDRRIPLEMCPSSNLQTGAAASIAEHPIGLLTKLRFRVTVNTDNRLMSGTSMSRELALLADAFGYGLADFRWFAINAMKSAFIPFDERLALIDGVIKPWYAEALAG
;
A
#
# COMPACT_ATOMS: atom_id res chain seq x y z
N MET A 1 19.86 -4.86 -6.96
CA MET A 1 19.75 -5.36 -8.36
C MET A 1 20.13 -4.21 -9.27
N GLN A 2 21.05 -4.42 -10.21
CA GLN A 2 21.56 -3.34 -11.06
C GLN A 2 21.59 -3.75 -12.54
N THR A 3 21.10 -4.96 -12.88
CA THR A 3 20.99 -5.44 -14.26
C THR A 3 19.53 -5.73 -14.59
N ALA A 4 19.12 -5.53 -15.84
CA ALA A 4 17.76 -5.81 -16.30
C ALA A 4 17.34 -7.27 -16.06
N GLU A 5 18.27 -8.22 -16.25
CA GLU A 5 18.03 -9.64 -16.01
C GLU A 5 17.71 -9.94 -14.53
N ALA A 6 18.49 -9.37 -13.60
CA ALA A 6 18.26 -9.56 -12.16
C ALA A 6 16.93 -8.91 -11.72
N ILE A 7 16.60 -7.72 -12.24
CA ILE A 7 15.34 -7.04 -11.96
C ILE A 7 14.17 -7.86 -12.48
N LYS A 8 14.20 -8.29 -13.74
CA LYS A 8 13.18 -9.15 -14.36
C LYS A 8 12.94 -10.43 -13.59
N ARG A 9 14.02 -11.11 -13.17
CA ARG A 9 13.94 -12.33 -12.39
C ARG A 9 13.24 -12.10 -11.06
N VAL A 10 13.69 -11.11 -10.26
CA VAL A 10 13.11 -10.82 -8.94
C VAL A 10 11.65 -10.38 -9.06
N ALA A 11 11.32 -9.57 -10.08
CA ALA A 11 9.96 -9.16 -10.35
C ALA A 11 9.05 -10.36 -10.67
N SER A 12 9.53 -11.29 -11.50
CA SER A 12 8.81 -12.52 -11.84
C SER A 12 8.60 -13.42 -10.63
N GLU A 13 9.64 -13.67 -9.83
CA GLU A 13 9.57 -14.49 -8.62
C GLU A 13 8.61 -13.85 -7.59
N CYS A 14 8.61 -12.52 -7.46
CA CYS A 14 7.66 -11.80 -6.59
C CYS A 14 6.20 -12.10 -6.96
N VAL A 15 5.86 -12.05 -8.23
CA VAL A 15 4.49 -12.35 -8.71
C VAL A 15 4.11 -13.80 -8.46
N GLN A 16 5.02 -14.74 -8.70
CA GLN A 16 4.81 -16.17 -8.46
C GLN A 16 4.56 -16.45 -6.98
N ASP A 17 5.36 -15.85 -6.08
CA ASP A 17 5.19 -15.98 -4.64
C ASP A 17 3.85 -15.41 -4.16
N LEU A 18 3.46 -14.25 -4.67
CA LEU A 18 2.17 -13.64 -4.35
C LEU A 18 1.00 -14.53 -4.79
N ALA A 19 1.08 -15.09 -6.00
CA ALA A 19 0.07 -16.02 -6.50
C ALA A 19 -0.01 -17.29 -5.67
N ALA A 20 1.13 -17.87 -5.29
CA ALA A 20 1.20 -19.04 -4.42
C ALA A 20 0.58 -18.77 -3.05
N ASP A 21 0.77 -17.57 -2.50
CA ASP A 21 0.17 -17.09 -1.25
C ASP A 21 -1.33 -16.76 -1.36
N GLY A 22 -1.93 -16.88 -2.54
CA GLY A 22 -3.37 -16.66 -2.77
C GLY A 22 -3.75 -15.20 -3.06
N VAL A 23 -2.80 -14.35 -3.36
CA VAL A 23 -3.06 -12.97 -3.79
C VAL A 23 -3.58 -12.99 -5.22
N VAL A 24 -4.70 -12.31 -5.46
CA VAL A 24 -5.34 -12.23 -6.80
C VAL A 24 -5.05 -10.93 -7.53
N TYR A 25 -4.66 -9.90 -6.78
CA TYR A 25 -4.26 -8.60 -7.30
C TYR A 25 -3.18 -7.97 -6.42
N ALA A 26 -2.15 -7.42 -7.03
CA ALA A 26 -1.09 -6.71 -6.30
C ALA A 26 -0.61 -5.45 -7.05
N GLU A 27 -0.36 -4.39 -6.31
CA GLU A 27 0.41 -3.23 -6.73
C GLU A 27 1.76 -3.28 -6.02
N VAL A 28 2.81 -3.55 -6.79
CA VAL A 28 4.16 -3.69 -6.26
C VAL A 28 4.94 -2.42 -6.52
N ARG A 29 5.45 -1.82 -5.44
CA ARG A 29 6.21 -0.57 -5.50
C ARG A 29 7.70 -0.80 -5.43
N TYR A 30 8.44 0.03 -6.14
CA TYR A 30 9.90 0.06 -6.14
C TYR A 30 10.38 1.44 -6.59
N ALA A 31 11.62 1.80 -6.21
CA ALA A 31 12.24 3.06 -6.62
C ALA A 31 13.18 2.82 -7.82
N PRO A 32 12.80 3.19 -9.05
CA PRO A 32 13.62 2.95 -10.24
C PRO A 32 15.02 3.57 -10.12
N GLU A 33 15.12 4.73 -9.49
CA GLU A 33 16.37 5.45 -9.27
C GLU A 33 17.41 4.69 -8.44
N GLN A 34 17.03 3.65 -7.72
CA GLN A 34 17.92 2.81 -6.92
C GLN A 34 18.63 1.73 -7.75
N HIS A 35 18.33 1.61 -9.04
CA HIS A 35 18.81 0.54 -9.92
C HIS A 35 19.71 1.04 -11.06
N LEU A 36 20.24 2.28 -10.95
CA LEU A 36 20.98 2.95 -12.05
C LEU A 36 22.50 2.87 -11.92
N THR A 37 23.03 2.26 -10.87
CA THR A 37 24.47 2.31 -10.54
C THR A 37 25.34 1.63 -11.60
N GLU A 38 24.83 0.62 -12.30
CA GLU A 38 25.53 -0.10 -13.37
C GLU A 38 25.09 0.34 -14.77
N GLY A 39 24.47 1.53 -14.90
CA GLY A 39 24.23 2.19 -16.17
C GLY A 39 22.87 1.93 -16.82
N LEU A 40 21.91 1.31 -16.12
CA LEU A 40 20.54 1.25 -16.61
C LEU A 40 19.91 2.65 -16.62
N SER A 41 19.05 2.92 -17.61
CA SER A 41 18.13 4.06 -17.56
C SER A 41 16.89 3.74 -16.73
N LEU A 42 16.13 4.78 -16.34
CA LEU A 42 14.85 4.60 -15.64
C LEU A 42 13.87 3.77 -16.45
N ASP A 43 13.76 4.03 -17.76
CA ASP A 43 12.90 3.27 -18.67
C ASP A 43 13.29 1.78 -18.71
N GLN A 44 14.57 1.48 -18.81
CA GLN A 44 15.07 0.10 -18.80
C GLN A 44 14.72 -0.64 -17.50
N VAL A 45 14.73 0.06 -16.38
CA VAL A 45 14.30 -0.52 -15.08
C VAL A 45 12.81 -0.83 -15.09
N VAL A 46 11.97 0.12 -15.54
CA VAL A 46 10.50 -0.07 -15.60
C VAL A 46 10.12 -1.18 -16.56
N ASP A 47 10.77 -1.23 -17.74
CA ASP A 47 10.56 -2.29 -18.71
C ASP A 47 10.97 -3.67 -18.17
N ALA A 48 12.11 -3.76 -17.48
CA ALA A 48 12.55 -5.01 -16.88
C ALA A 48 11.56 -5.53 -15.81
N VAL A 49 10.99 -4.65 -15.00
CA VAL A 49 9.94 -5.01 -14.02
C VAL A 49 8.67 -5.45 -14.74
N ARG A 50 8.23 -4.71 -15.79
CA ARG A 50 7.05 -5.06 -16.60
C ARG A 50 7.19 -6.45 -17.19
N GLU A 51 8.30 -6.74 -17.87
CA GLU A 51 8.57 -8.06 -18.44
C GLU A 51 8.63 -9.16 -17.37
N GLY A 52 9.19 -8.85 -16.19
CA GLY A 52 9.19 -9.75 -15.04
C GLY A 52 7.78 -10.07 -14.56
N PHE A 53 6.91 -9.07 -14.44
CA PHE A 53 5.52 -9.28 -14.03
C PHE A 53 4.74 -10.07 -15.07
N GLU A 54 4.86 -9.74 -16.36
CA GLU A 54 4.21 -10.47 -17.46
C GLU A 54 4.62 -11.96 -17.44
N HIS A 55 5.91 -12.22 -17.31
CA HIS A 55 6.43 -13.60 -17.17
C HIS A 55 5.89 -14.26 -15.89
N GLY A 56 5.99 -13.59 -14.74
CA GLY A 56 5.52 -14.12 -13.46
C GLY A 56 4.03 -14.49 -13.49
N MET A 57 3.19 -13.61 -14.05
CA MET A 57 1.75 -13.89 -14.25
C MET A 57 1.50 -15.08 -15.18
N SER A 58 2.32 -15.24 -16.24
CA SER A 58 2.15 -16.32 -17.21
C SER A 58 2.49 -17.72 -16.68
N VAL A 59 3.40 -17.80 -15.69
CA VAL A 59 3.88 -19.07 -15.09
C VAL A 59 3.35 -19.30 -13.68
N ALA A 60 2.58 -18.37 -13.14
CA ALA A 60 2.04 -18.45 -11.78
C ALA A 60 1.10 -19.67 -11.62
N THR A 61 1.12 -20.30 -10.45
CA THR A 61 0.27 -21.46 -10.13
C THR A 61 -1.21 -21.13 -9.98
N LYS A 62 -1.53 -19.86 -9.72
CA LYS A 62 -2.89 -19.32 -9.60
C LYS A 62 -2.99 -18.01 -10.37
N PRO A 63 -4.16 -17.66 -10.91
CA PRO A 63 -4.35 -16.37 -11.58
C PRO A 63 -4.07 -15.20 -10.65
N ILE A 64 -3.27 -14.25 -11.11
CA ILE A 64 -2.96 -13.00 -10.42
C ILE A 64 -2.83 -11.87 -11.43
N VAL A 65 -3.21 -10.66 -11.04
CA VAL A 65 -2.91 -9.42 -11.77
C VAL A 65 -1.93 -8.61 -10.94
N ALA A 66 -0.76 -8.33 -11.49
CA ALA A 66 0.26 -7.49 -10.87
C ALA A 66 0.42 -6.18 -11.66
N ARG A 67 0.54 -5.07 -10.93
CA ARG A 67 0.76 -3.72 -11.46
C ARG A 67 1.90 -3.05 -10.73
N GLN A 68 2.49 -2.03 -11.37
CA GLN A 68 3.63 -1.29 -10.84
C GLN A 68 3.19 0.02 -10.19
N LEU A 69 3.83 0.38 -9.06
CA LEU A 69 3.86 1.72 -8.51
C LEU A 69 5.31 2.22 -8.54
N LEU A 70 5.54 3.38 -9.12
CA LEU A 70 6.87 3.96 -9.14
C LEU A 70 7.08 4.85 -7.93
N THR A 71 8.10 4.54 -7.14
CA THR A 71 8.43 5.28 -5.92
C THR A 71 9.58 6.25 -6.17
N ALA A 72 9.39 7.52 -5.80
CA ALA A 72 10.50 8.47 -5.65
C ALA A 72 10.99 8.48 -4.21
N MET A 73 12.31 8.58 -4.02
CA MET A 73 12.89 8.68 -2.68
C MET A 73 12.83 10.12 -2.21
N ARG A 74 12.11 10.38 -1.10
CA ARG A 74 11.84 11.75 -0.61
C ARG A 74 13.06 12.58 -0.20
N HIS A 75 14.18 11.92 0.04
CA HIS A 75 15.46 12.58 0.31
C HIS A 75 16.26 12.91 -0.96
N GLN A 76 15.79 12.44 -2.13
CA GLN A 76 16.35 12.73 -3.44
C GLN A 76 15.59 13.89 -4.13
N ALA A 77 16.16 14.44 -5.20
CA ALA A 77 15.57 15.54 -5.95
C ALA A 77 14.99 15.09 -7.31
N ARG A 78 14.52 13.83 -7.40
CA ARG A 78 14.07 13.22 -8.67
C ARG A 78 12.56 12.97 -8.73
N SER A 79 11.79 13.48 -7.79
CA SER A 79 10.35 13.18 -7.72
C SER A 79 9.59 13.58 -8.97
N MET A 80 9.92 14.72 -9.58
CA MET A 80 9.29 15.15 -10.83
C MET A 80 9.59 14.18 -11.98
N GLU A 81 10.83 13.77 -12.14
CA GLU A 81 11.25 12.80 -13.15
C GLU A 81 10.54 11.45 -13.00
N ILE A 82 10.42 10.95 -11.78
CA ILE A 82 9.69 9.70 -11.50
C ILE A 82 8.18 9.86 -11.70
N ALA A 83 7.62 11.03 -11.40
CA ALA A 83 6.22 11.34 -11.69
C ALA A 83 5.93 11.35 -13.19
N GLU A 84 6.78 11.99 -13.99
CA GLU A 84 6.70 11.99 -15.46
C GLU A 84 6.81 10.57 -16.02
N LEU A 85 7.77 9.78 -15.51
CA LEU A 85 7.93 8.38 -15.87
C LEU A 85 6.67 7.55 -15.54
N SER A 86 6.06 7.76 -14.36
CA SER A 86 4.82 7.07 -13.95
C SER A 86 3.68 7.35 -14.94
N VAL A 87 3.54 8.60 -15.36
CA VAL A 87 2.53 9.01 -16.33
C VAL A 87 2.81 8.44 -17.72
N ALA A 88 4.07 8.45 -18.16
CA ALA A 88 4.48 7.91 -19.46
C ALA A 88 4.18 6.40 -19.60
N TYR A 89 4.28 5.65 -18.51
CA TYR A 89 4.04 4.21 -18.49
C TYR A 89 2.64 3.80 -18.00
N ARG A 90 1.67 4.74 -17.91
CA ARG A 90 0.32 4.43 -17.41
C ARG A 90 -0.40 3.33 -18.20
N ASP A 91 -0.18 3.27 -19.52
CA ASP A 91 -0.76 2.26 -20.39
C ASP A 91 0.12 1.00 -20.53
N ALA A 92 1.27 0.98 -19.84
CA ALA A 92 2.25 -0.10 -19.83
C ALA A 92 2.40 -0.77 -18.45
N GLY A 93 1.34 -0.71 -17.62
CA GLY A 93 1.27 -1.45 -16.36
C GLY A 93 1.68 -0.67 -15.12
N VAL A 94 2.08 0.59 -15.23
CA VAL A 94 2.26 1.50 -14.09
C VAL A 94 0.91 2.15 -13.77
N VAL A 95 0.40 1.90 -12.57
CA VAL A 95 -0.93 2.39 -12.17
C VAL A 95 -0.88 3.57 -11.21
N GLY A 96 0.31 3.92 -10.72
CA GLY A 96 0.43 5.07 -9.83
C GLY A 96 1.86 5.35 -9.37
N PHE A 97 1.96 6.43 -8.63
CA PHE A 97 3.19 6.95 -8.06
C PHE A 97 3.17 6.83 -6.53
N ASP A 98 4.35 6.79 -5.92
CA ASP A 98 4.54 6.80 -4.49
C ASP A 98 5.74 7.68 -4.11
N ILE A 99 5.78 8.13 -2.86
CA ILE A 99 6.95 8.75 -2.28
C ILE A 99 7.27 8.09 -0.95
N ALA A 100 8.50 7.62 -0.79
CA ALA A 100 8.97 6.85 0.37
C ALA A 100 10.36 7.28 0.84
N GLY A 101 10.87 6.60 1.85
CA GLY A 101 12.15 6.89 2.50
C GLY A 101 11.97 7.63 3.82
N ALA A 102 13.06 8.20 4.35
CA ALA A 102 13.07 8.85 5.66
C ALA A 102 11.99 9.92 5.79
N GLU A 103 11.00 9.69 6.65
CA GLU A 103 9.85 10.59 6.81
C GLU A 103 10.21 11.84 7.62
N ALA A 104 10.91 11.64 8.74
CA ALA A 104 11.35 12.75 9.60
C ALA A 104 12.39 13.64 8.88
N GLY A 105 12.12 14.94 8.83
CA GLY A 105 12.98 15.92 8.16
C GLY A 105 12.79 16.04 6.64
N TYR A 106 11.97 15.17 6.04
CA TYR A 106 11.68 15.18 4.61
C TYR A 106 10.16 15.24 4.36
N PRO A 107 9.50 16.38 4.62
CA PRO A 107 8.06 16.50 4.46
C PRO A 107 7.66 16.31 2.99
N PRO A 108 6.49 15.72 2.71
CA PRO A 108 6.03 15.48 1.33
C PRO A 108 5.86 16.77 0.52
N THR A 109 5.60 17.88 1.20
CA THR A 109 5.46 19.20 0.57
C THR A 109 6.72 19.73 -0.12
N ARG A 110 7.88 19.09 0.05
CA ARG A 110 9.09 19.38 -0.74
C ARG A 110 8.97 18.95 -2.20
N HIS A 111 7.95 18.17 -2.54
CA HIS A 111 7.71 17.55 -3.85
C HIS A 111 6.36 17.97 -4.45
N LEU A 112 5.86 19.16 -4.09
CA LEU A 112 4.53 19.66 -4.54
C LEU A 112 4.41 19.74 -6.05
N ASP A 113 5.47 20.12 -6.75
CA ASP A 113 5.52 20.18 -8.21
C ASP A 113 5.20 18.82 -8.87
N ALA A 114 5.75 17.73 -8.33
CA ALA A 114 5.46 16.39 -8.80
C ALA A 114 3.99 16.00 -8.52
N PHE A 115 3.46 16.30 -7.34
CA PHE A 115 2.07 16.00 -7.01
C PHE A 115 1.07 16.84 -7.82
N GLU A 116 1.35 18.12 -8.03
CA GLU A 116 0.54 18.98 -8.90
C GLU A 116 0.56 18.49 -10.35
N TYR A 117 1.68 18.01 -10.84
CA TYR A 117 1.79 17.39 -12.15
C TYR A 117 0.92 16.13 -12.24
N LEU A 118 1.05 15.19 -11.30
CA LEU A 118 0.26 13.97 -11.25
C LEU A 118 -1.25 14.26 -11.22
N GLN A 119 -1.68 15.23 -10.41
CA GLN A 119 -3.08 15.67 -10.35
C GLN A 119 -3.60 16.20 -11.70
N ARG A 120 -2.82 17.03 -12.38
CA ARG A 120 -3.17 17.55 -13.72
C ARG A 120 -3.26 16.47 -14.78
N GLU A 121 -2.45 15.41 -14.63
CA GLU A 121 -2.46 14.24 -15.52
C GLU A 121 -3.50 13.19 -15.14
N ASN A 122 -4.31 13.42 -14.08
CA ASN A 122 -5.26 12.46 -13.51
C ASN A 122 -4.61 11.13 -13.13
N ALA A 123 -3.36 11.17 -12.71
CA ALA A 123 -2.62 10.01 -12.24
C ALA A 123 -2.85 9.80 -10.74
N HIS A 124 -2.92 8.54 -10.34
CA HIS A 124 -3.08 8.16 -8.94
C HIS A 124 -1.75 8.12 -8.19
N PHE A 125 -1.79 8.44 -6.89
CA PHE A 125 -0.61 8.30 -6.06
C PHE A 125 -0.93 8.05 -4.59
N THR A 126 0.00 7.38 -3.94
CA THR A 126 0.04 7.18 -2.49
C THR A 126 1.23 7.93 -1.91
N ILE A 127 1.21 8.22 -0.62
CA ILE A 127 2.31 8.88 0.08
C ILE A 127 2.56 8.15 1.39
N HIS A 128 3.80 7.71 1.63
CA HIS A 128 4.20 7.24 2.94
C HIS A 128 4.10 8.39 3.93
N ALA A 129 3.17 8.32 4.88
CA ALA A 129 2.93 9.37 5.87
C ALA A 129 2.32 8.80 7.14
N GLY A 130 2.82 9.26 8.29
CA GLY A 130 2.32 8.82 9.58
C GLY A 130 2.81 7.43 10.00
N GLU A 131 4.03 7.08 9.65
CA GLU A 131 4.74 5.92 10.17
C GLU A 131 5.80 6.36 11.20
N ALA A 132 6.87 7.00 10.73
CA ALA A 132 7.97 7.49 11.55
C ALA A 132 7.78 8.95 12.03
N PHE A 133 6.82 9.68 11.45
CA PHE A 133 6.46 11.04 11.83
C PHE A 133 4.94 11.15 12.03
N GLY A 134 4.50 12.14 12.81
CA GLY A 134 3.13 12.21 13.30
C GLY A 134 2.11 12.85 12.35
N LEU A 135 1.02 13.35 12.96
CA LEU A 135 -0.11 13.96 12.26
C LEU A 135 0.24 15.04 11.23
N PRO A 136 1.29 15.89 11.44
CA PRO A 136 1.66 16.88 10.41
C PRO A 136 2.03 16.26 9.07
N SER A 137 2.67 15.07 9.04
CA SER A 137 3.00 14.37 7.80
C SER A 137 1.72 13.88 7.08
N ILE A 138 0.80 13.27 7.83
CA ILE A 138 -0.51 12.85 7.31
C ILE A 138 -1.29 14.04 6.76
N TRP A 139 -1.33 15.13 7.52
CA TRP A 139 -2.04 16.34 7.12
C TRP A 139 -1.47 16.93 5.82
N GLN A 140 -0.15 17.02 5.70
CA GLN A 140 0.51 17.52 4.49
C GLN A 140 0.25 16.60 3.29
N ALA A 141 0.37 15.28 3.47
CA ALA A 141 0.10 14.31 2.40
C ALA A 141 -1.32 14.46 1.83
N ILE A 142 -2.31 14.71 2.68
CA ILE A 142 -3.72 14.83 2.26
C ILE A 142 -4.03 16.26 1.78
N GLN A 143 -3.76 17.27 2.60
CA GLN A 143 -4.31 18.62 2.38
C GLN A 143 -3.48 19.44 1.40
N TRP A 144 -2.16 19.20 1.32
CA TRP A 144 -1.29 19.91 0.39
C TRP A 144 -0.99 19.08 -0.86
N CYS A 145 -0.67 17.80 -0.68
CA CYS A 145 -0.25 16.97 -1.79
C CYS A 145 -1.42 16.25 -2.46
N GLY A 146 -2.56 16.06 -1.79
CA GLY A 146 -3.75 15.45 -2.37
C GLY A 146 -3.68 13.93 -2.54
N ALA A 147 -2.97 13.23 -1.64
CA ALA A 147 -2.81 11.78 -1.71
C ALA A 147 -4.13 11.01 -1.79
N ASP A 148 -4.24 10.08 -2.73
CA ASP A 148 -5.39 9.17 -2.84
C ASP A 148 -5.39 8.14 -1.71
N ARG A 149 -4.20 7.69 -1.27
CA ARG A 149 -3.97 6.74 -0.17
C ARG A 149 -2.80 7.20 0.69
N LEU A 150 -2.73 6.67 1.90
CA LEU A 150 -1.58 6.86 2.79
C LEU A 150 -0.84 5.55 2.98
N GLY A 151 0.44 5.53 2.61
CA GLY A 151 1.36 4.47 3.02
C GLY A 151 1.46 4.48 4.54
N HIS A 152 1.14 3.38 5.18
CA HIS A 152 0.98 3.17 6.61
C HIS A 152 -0.16 4.00 7.24
N GLY A 153 0.02 5.29 7.47
CA GLY A 153 -0.96 6.14 8.15
C GLY A 153 -1.21 5.77 9.62
N VAL A 154 -0.31 5.00 10.24
CA VAL A 154 -0.48 4.42 11.60
C VAL A 154 -0.71 5.49 12.64
N ARG A 155 0.00 6.62 12.53
CA ARG A 155 -0.07 7.74 13.48
C ARG A 155 -1.38 8.55 13.43
N ILE A 156 -2.34 8.17 12.58
CA ILE A 156 -3.69 8.76 12.65
C ILE A 156 -4.35 8.47 14.01
N ILE A 157 -3.90 7.41 14.70
CA ILE A 157 -4.33 7.08 16.05
C ILE A 157 -4.08 8.22 17.05
N ASP A 158 -3.07 9.06 16.81
CA ASP A 158 -2.70 10.17 17.70
C ASP A 158 -3.74 11.31 17.67
N ASP A 159 -4.65 11.31 16.68
CA ASP A 159 -5.80 12.23 16.58
C ASP A 159 -7.11 11.57 17.05
N ILE A 160 -7.02 10.45 17.78
CA ILE A 160 -8.17 9.72 18.31
C ILE A 160 -8.04 9.63 19.82
N ASN A 161 -8.94 10.32 20.52
CA ASN A 161 -9.02 10.20 21.97
C ASN A 161 -9.86 8.96 22.31
N HIS A 162 -9.24 7.98 22.98
CA HIS A 162 -9.90 6.75 23.39
C HIS A 162 -9.36 6.33 24.75
N ASP A 163 -10.26 5.98 25.64
CA ASP A 163 -9.89 5.27 26.88
C ASP A 163 -9.40 3.87 26.49
N ARG A 164 -8.22 3.48 27.01
CA ARG A 164 -7.62 2.16 26.71
C ARG A 164 -8.51 0.99 27.12
N ASP A 165 -9.46 1.23 28.02
CA ASP A 165 -10.48 0.30 28.46
C ASP A 165 -11.80 0.45 27.67
N LEU A 166 -11.81 0.12 26.40
CA LEU A 166 -13.05 0.02 25.61
C LEU A 166 -14.04 -1.07 26.08
N GLY A 167 -13.79 -1.68 27.26
CA GLY A 167 -14.61 -2.76 27.83
C GLY A 167 -15.97 -2.34 28.40
N ALA A 168 -16.21 -1.09 28.72
CA ALA A 168 -17.40 -0.65 29.45
C ALA A 168 -17.89 0.76 29.06
N GLY A 169 -18.06 1.02 27.76
CA GLY A 169 -18.73 2.26 27.33
C GLY A 169 -17.83 3.49 27.23
N GLY A 170 -16.50 3.31 27.14
CA GLY A 170 -15.55 4.40 26.87
C GLY A 170 -15.89 5.12 25.56
N LYS A 171 -15.99 6.43 25.61
CA LYS A 171 -16.33 7.27 24.46
C LYS A 171 -15.10 7.48 23.61
N VAL A 172 -15.16 7.04 22.34
CA VAL A 172 -14.12 7.35 21.35
C VAL A 172 -14.46 8.67 20.68
N GLU A 173 -13.52 9.60 20.71
CA GLU A 173 -13.66 10.90 20.04
C GLU A 173 -12.57 11.04 18.97
N LEU A 174 -13.02 11.30 17.73
CA LEU A 174 -12.11 11.55 16.62
C LEU A 174 -11.76 13.04 16.59
N GLY A 175 -10.48 13.33 16.46
CA GLY A 175 -10.01 14.65 16.06
C GLY A 175 -10.39 14.96 14.62
N ARG A 176 -10.14 16.18 14.21
CA ARG A 176 -10.60 16.68 12.88
C ARG A 176 -9.96 15.95 11.73
N LEU A 177 -8.68 15.58 11.84
CA LEU A 177 -7.95 14.89 10.77
C LEU A 177 -8.41 13.43 10.69
N ALA A 178 -8.54 12.74 11.81
CA ALA A 178 -9.04 11.37 11.87
C ALA A 178 -10.47 11.26 11.33
N ALA A 179 -11.35 12.18 11.73
CA ALA A 179 -12.71 12.26 11.20
C ALA A 179 -12.70 12.47 9.67
N TYR A 180 -11.88 13.42 9.16
CA TYR A 180 -11.76 13.67 7.74
C TYR A 180 -11.29 12.43 6.96
N VAL A 181 -10.20 11.76 7.43
CA VAL A 181 -9.68 10.54 6.81
C VAL A 181 -10.73 9.45 6.75
N ARG A 182 -11.46 9.21 7.85
CA ARG A 182 -12.52 8.21 7.92
C ARG A 182 -13.69 8.54 6.98
N ASP A 183 -14.20 9.76 7.04
CA ASP A 183 -15.42 10.17 6.33
C ASP A 183 -15.18 10.28 4.81
N ARG A 184 -13.98 10.72 4.40
CA ARG A 184 -13.52 10.72 3.00
C ARG A 184 -13.12 9.32 2.51
N ARG A 185 -13.08 8.33 3.40
CA ARG A 185 -12.69 6.96 3.08
C ARG A 185 -11.28 6.87 2.48
N ILE A 186 -10.35 7.74 2.94
CA ILE A 186 -8.95 7.69 2.51
C ILE A 186 -8.34 6.37 3.01
N PRO A 187 -7.79 5.53 2.12
CA PRO A 187 -7.23 4.26 2.51
C PRO A 187 -5.94 4.42 3.32
N LEU A 188 -5.79 3.57 4.33
CA LEU A 188 -4.58 3.44 5.14
C LEU A 188 -3.95 2.07 4.81
N GLU A 189 -2.76 2.08 4.24
CA GLU A 189 -2.02 0.89 3.82
C GLU A 189 -1.25 0.31 5.01
N MET A 190 -1.95 -0.36 5.94
CA MET A 190 -1.35 -0.90 7.15
C MET A 190 -0.47 -2.11 6.86
N CYS A 191 0.70 -2.15 7.48
CA CYS A 191 1.72 -3.17 7.28
C CYS A 191 2.15 -3.75 8.65
N PRO A 192 1.38 -4.66 9.27
CA PRO A 192 1.55 -5.05 10.67
C PRO A 192 2.99 -5.43 11.05
N SER A 193 3.61 -6.38 10.34
CA SER A 193 4.99 -6.80 10.63
C SER A 193 6.01 -5.66 10.45
N SER A 194 5.91 -4.88 9.36
CA SER A 194 6.78 -3.75 9.10
C SER A 194 6.62 -2.68 10.17
N ASN A 195 5.39 -2.35 10.57
CA ASN A 195 5.12 -1.34 11.59
C ASN A 195 5.67 -1.70 12.98
N LEU A 196 5.82 -3.00 13.30
CA LEU A 196 6.56 -3.43 14.48
C LEU A 196 8.06 -3.19 14.31
N GLN A 197 8.61 -3.54 13.16
CA GLN A 197 10.05 -3.41 12.89
C GLN A 197 10.51 -1.95 12.88
N THR A 198 9.67 -1.04 12.37
CA THR A 198 9.94 0.40 12.36
C THR A 198 9.61 1.10 13.69
N GLY A 199 9.02 0.36 14.64
CA GLY A 199 8.63 0.91 15.94
C GLY A 199 7.37 1.79 15.90
N ALA A 200 6.61 1.75 14.80
CA ALA A 200 5.33 2.44 14.70
C ALA A 200 4.24 1.81 15.58
N ALA A 201 4.37 0.53 15.92
CA ALA A 201 3.57 -0.18 16.91
C ALA A 201 4.47 -1.04 17.82
N ALA A 202 4.11 -1.19 19.10
CA ALA A 202 4.91 -1.95 20.07
C ALA A 202 4.68 -3.47 19.95
N SER A 203 3.47 -3.88 19.58
CA SER A 203 3.09 -5.28 19.35
C SER A 203 1.92 -5.36 18.37
N ILE A 204 1.64 -6.55 17.84
CA ILE A 204 0.45 -6.75 16.98
C ILE A 204 -0.84 -6.47 17.78
N ALA A 205 -0.89 -6.89 19.04
CA ALA A 205 -2.06 -6.69 19.90
C ALA A 205 -2.34 -5.19 20.17
N GLU A 206 -1.31 -4.36 20.16
CA GLU A 206 -1.42 -2.89 20.34
C GLU A 206 -1.42 -2.12 19.00
N HIS A 207 -1.37 -2.85 17.88
CA HIS A 207 -1.34 -2.21 16.56
C HIS A 207 -2.65 -1.42 16.32
N PRO A 208 -2.57 -0.16 15.87
CA PRO A 208 -3.74 0.71 15.65
C PRO A 208 -4.80 0.13 14.72
N ILE A 209 -4.45 -0.82 13.85
CA ILE A 209 -5.38 -1.49 12.93
C ILE A 209 -6.61 -2.05 13.67
N GLY A 210 -6.42 -2.55 14.91
CA GLY A 210 -7.51 -3.10 15.71
C GLY A 210 -8.61 -2.07 16.00
N LEU A 211 -8.22 -0.87 16.47
CA LEU A 211 -9.16 0.21 16.74
C LEU A 211 -9.70 0.83 15.45
N LEU A 212 -8.84 1.07 14.46
CA LEU A 212 -9.22 1.69 13.18
C LEU A 212 -10.22 0.82 12.41
N THR A 213 -10.11 -0.51 12.48
CA THR A 213 -11.09 -1.45 11.93
C THR A 213 -12.45 -1.33 12.64
N LYS A 214 -12.47 -1.28 13.98
CA LYS A 214 -13.69 -1.09 14.78
C LYS A 214 -14.38 0.24 14.44
N LEU A 215 -13.60 1.30 14.23
CA LEU A 215 -14.09 2.63 13.86
C LEU A 215 -14.41 2.77 12.36
N ARG A 216 -14.29 1.68 11.59
CA ARG A 216 -14.62 1.63 10.16
C ARG A 216 -13.80 2.56 9.28
N PHE A 217 -12.56 2.84 9.62
CA PHE A 217 -11.60 3.43 8.66
C PHE A 217 -11.44 2.49 7.47
N ARG A 218 -11.04 3.03 6.33
CA ARG A 218 -10.68 2.20 5.18
C ARG A 218 -9.24 1.72 5.36
N VAL A 219 -9.06 0.66 6.14
CA VAL A 219 -7.77 0.00 6.32
C VAL A 219 -7.60 -1.12 5.31
N THR A 220 -6.39 -1.27 4.81
CA THR A 220 -5.94 -2.42 4.02
C THR A 220 -4.81 -3.12 4.77
N VAL A 221 -4.62 -4.41 4.52
CA VAL A 221 -3.51 -5.19 5.08
C VAL A 221 -2.50 -5.41 3.96
N ASN A 222 -1.24 -5.13 4.23
CA ASN A 222 -0.17 -5.20 3.24
C ASN A 222 1.09 -5.77 3.88
N THR A 223 1.96 -6.35 3.07
CA THR A 223 3.21 -6.96 3.53
C THR A 223 4.35 -5.97 3.66
N ASP A 224 4.28 -4.83 2.95
CA ASP A 224 5.41 -3.97 2.72
C ASP A 224 6.58 -4.74 2.11
N ASN A 225 7.80 -4.56 2.57
CA ASN A 225 8.98 -5.23 2.08
C ASN A 225 9.04 -6.70 2.56
N ARG A 226 8.42 -7.61 1.81
CA ARG A 226 8.26 -9.03 2.16
C ARG A 226 9.58 -9.71 2.49
N LEU A 227 10.62 -9.43 1.71
CA LEU A 227 11.93 -10.05 1.90
C LEU A 227 12.57 -9.63 3.22
N MET A 228 12.57 -8.33 3.51
CA MET A 228 13.21 -7.80 4.72
C MET A 228 12.41 -8.12 5.97
N SER A 229 11.09 -8.11 5.89
CA SER A 229 10.19 -8.44 6.99
C SER A 229 9.98 -9.95 7.18
N GLY A 230 10.42 -10.77 6.22
CA GLY A 230 10.25 -12.22 6.26
C GLY A 230 8.78 -12.63 6.35
N THR A 231 7.88 -11.96 5.62
CA THR A 231 6.44 -12.09 5.74
C THR A 231 5.74 -12.42 4.42
N SER A 232 4.46 -12.75 4.51
CA SER A 232 3.54 -12.99 3.40
C SER A 232 2.14 -12.47 3.75
N MET A 233 1.23 -12.36 2.79
CA MET A 233 -0.14 -11.91 3.07
C MET A 233 -0.86 -12.86 4.03
N SER A 234 -0.72 -14.17 3.84
CA SER A 234 -1.28 -15.17 4.76
C SER A 234 -0.73 -15.02 6.17
N ARG A 235 0.57 -14.71 6.32
CA ARG A 235 1.19 -14.47 7.62
C ARG A 235 0.67 -13.20 8.29
N GLU A 236 0.55 -12.09 7.55
CA GLU A 236 -0.02 -10.85 8.10
C GLU A 236 -1.46 -11.07 8.60
N LEU A 237 -2.28 -11.79 7.81
CA LEU A 237 -3.64 -12.11 8.21
C LEU A 237 -3.69 -13.04 9.43
N ALA A 238 -2.79 -14.04 9.52
CA ALA A 238 -2.70 -14.93 10.68
C ALA A 238 -2.33 -14.15 11.97
N LEU A 239 -1.35 -13.24 11.89
CA LEU A 239 -0.99 -12.38 13.01
C LEU A 239 -2.18 -11.54 13.52
N LEU A 240 -3.00 -11.04 12.60
CA LEU A 240 -4.20 -10.28 12.95
C LEU A 240 -5.33 -11.18 13.49
N ALA A 241 -5.45 -12.42 13.00
CA ALA A 241 -6.37 -13.41 13.56
C ALA A 241 -6.03 -13.72 15.02
N ASP A 242 -4.76 -14.01 15.28
CA ASP A 242 -4.27 -14.34 16.62
C ASP A 242 -4.43 -13.18 17.61
N ALA A 243 -4.13 -11.95 17.17
CA ALA A 243 -4.16 -10.78 18.04
C ALA A 243 -5.56 -10.20 18.29
N PHE A 244 -6.45 -10.23 17.30
CA PHE A 244 -7.75 -9.56 17.34
C PHE A 244 -8.95 -10.50 17.18
N GLY A 245 -8.72 -11.80 16.98
CA GLY A 245 -9.78 -12.78 16.74
C GLY A 245 -10.47 -12.61 15.39
N TYR A 246 -9.78 -12.01 14.40
CA TYR A 246 -10.35 -11.83 13.07
C TYR A 246 -10.50 -13.17 12.33
N GLY A 247 -11.62 -13.29 11.61
CA GLY A 247 -11.92 -14.46 10.80
C GLY A 247 -12.13 -14.12 9.32
N LEU A 248 -12.64 -15.09 8.56
CA LEU A 248 -12.86 -14.95 7.11
C LEU A 248 -13.72 -13.75 6.73
N ALA A 249 -14.71 -13.39 7.57
CA ALA A 249 -15.57 -12.23 7.33
C ALA A 249 -14.78 -10.90 7.39
N ASP A 250 -13.84 -10.80 8.33
CA ASP A 250 -12.97 -9.63 8.47
C ASP A 250 -11.94 -9.59 7.33
N PHE A 251 -11.36 -10.73 6.98
CA PHE A 251 -10.43 -10.83 5.85
C PHE A 251 -11.09 -10.47 4.52
N ARG A 252 -12.33 -10.91 4.31
CA ARG A 252 -13.15 -10.46 3.17
C ARG A 252 -13.31 -8.94 3.15
N TRP A 253 -13.57 -8.34 4.31
CA TRP A 253 -13.71 -6.89 4.42
C TRP A 253 -12.40 -6.16 4.08
N PHE A 254 -11.24 -6.64 4.57
CA PHE A 254 -9.93 -6.10 4.21
C PHE A 254 -9.65 -6.26 2.73
N ALA A 255 -9.88 -7.44 2.15
CA ALA A 255 -9.67 -7.69 0.72
C ALA A 255 -10.53 -6.77 -0.16
N ILE A 256 -11.80 -6.57 0.19
CA ILE A 256 -12.70 -5.64 -0.52
C ILE A 256 -12.24 -4.19 -0.34
N ASN A 257 -11.78 -3.78 0.84
CA ASN A 257 -11.21 -2.45 1.05
C ASN A 257 -9.96 -2.24 0.18
N ALA A 258 -9.06 -3.21 0.14
CA ALA A 258 -7.86 -3.16 -0.69
C ALA A 258 -8.23 -3.01 -2.17
N MET A 259 -9.14 -3.85 -2.67
CA MET A 259 -9.55 -3.80 -4.08
C MET A 259 -10.27 -2.49 -4.44
N LYS A 260 -11.11 -1.95 -3.54
CA LYS A 260 -11.76 -0.64 -3.72
C LYS A 260 -10.77 0.52 -3.70
N SER A 261 -9.59 0.31 -3.17
CA SER A 261 -8.51 1.30 -3.05
C SER A 261 -7.44 1.15 -4.14
N ALA A 262 -7.51 0.09 -4.94
CA ALA A 262 -6.58 -0.15 -6.05
C ALA A 262 -6.67 0.95 -7.11
N PHE A 263 -5.57 1.22 -7.79
CA PHE A 263 -5.45 2.28 -8.79
C PHE A 263 -5.84 1.85 -10.22
N ILE A 264 -6.22 0.58 -10.42
CA ILE A 264 -6.78 0.15 -11.70
C ILE A 264 -8.21 0.70 -11.92
N PRO A 265 -8.71 0.73 -13.15
CA PRO A 265 -10.05 1.22 -13.51
C PRO A 265 -11.17 0.61 -12.66
N PHE A 266 -12.24 1.38 -12.47
CA PHE A 266 -13.38 0.96 -11.66
C PHE A 266 -13.96 -0.40 -12.06
N ASP A 267 -14.14 -0.63 -13.38
CA ASP A 267 -14.74 -1.87 -13.88
C ASP A 267 -13.85 -3.09 -13.63
N GLU A 268 -12.51 -2.92 -13.73
CA GLU A 268 -11.55 -3.97 -13.40
C GLU A 268 -11.59 -4.31 -11.90
N ARG A 269 -11.66 -3.29 -11.03
CA ARG A 269 -11.82 -3.50 -9.58
C ARG A 269 -13.12 -4.26 -9.28
N LEU A 270 -14.20 -3.86 -9.92
CA LEU A 270 -15.51 -4.48 -9.72
C LEU A 270 -15.53 -5.93 -10.20
N ALA A 271 -14.92 -6.22 -11.35
CA ALA A 271 -14.79 -7.57 -11.88
C ALA A 271 -14.04 -8.51 -10.92
N LEU A 272 -12.94 -8.04 -10.32
CA LEU A 272 -12.20 -8.81 -9.31
C LEU A 272 -13.00 -8.98 -8.00
N ILE A 273 -13.69 -7.94 -7.54
CA ILE A 273 -14.52 -8.02 -6.33
C ILE A 273 -15.66 -9.01 -6.51
N ASP A 274 -16.43 -8.89 -7.59
CA ASP A 274 -17.66 -9.65 -7.77
C ASP A 274 -17.41 -11.03 -8.39
N GLY A 275 -16.42 -11.15 -9.28
CA GLY A 275 -16.09 -12.39 -9.98
C GLY A 275 -15.12 -13.31 -9.24
N VAL A 276 -14.30 -12.79 -8.33
CA VAL A 276 -13.24 -13.57 -7.68
C VAL A 276 -13.36 -13.50 -6.15
N ILE A 277 -13.26 -12.32 -5.56
CA ILE A 277 -13.13 -12.16 -4.09
C ILE A 277 -14.41 -12.61 -3.38
N LYS A 278 -15.56 -12.06 -3.75
CA LYS A 278 -16.83 -12.39 -3.09
C LYS A 278 -17.22 -13.87 -3.24
N PRO A 279 -17.11 -14.51 -4.43
CA PRO A 279 -17.43 -15.93 -4.56
C PRO A 279 -16.51 -16.81 -3.73
N TRP A 280 -15.20 -16.56 -3.75
CA TRP A 280 -14.25 -17.35 -2.97
C TRP A 280 -14.54 -17.29 -1.45
N TYR A 281 -14.76 -16.09 -0.91
CA TYR A 281 -15.10 -15.96 0.52
C TYR A 281 -16.51 -16.51 0.84
N ALA A 282 -17.46 -16.48 -0.10
CA ALA A 282 -18.77 -17.09 0.11
C ALA A 282 -18.67 -18.61 0.22
N GLU A 283 -17.88 -19.25 -0.63
CA GLU A 283 -17.58 -20.68 -0.56
C GLU A 283 -16.87 -21.06 0.75
N ALA A 284 -15.80 -20.34 1.09
CA ALA A 284 -15.01 -20.59 2.30
C ALA A 284 -15.80 -20.36 3.62
N LEU A 285 -16.84 -19.53 3.60
CA LEU A 285 -17.70 -19.28 4.76
C LEU A 285 -18.87 -20.28 4.85
N ALA A 286 -19.17 -21.01 3.77
CA ALA A 286 -20.25 -22.00 3.73
C ALA A 286 -19.80 -23.41 4.14
N GLY A 287 -18.49 -23.71 4.04
CA GLY A 287 -17.85 -24.98 4.44
C GLY A 287 -17.32 -24.92 5.85
#